data_1c565fee14aec2bc4b540a8632ac47f5
#
_entry.id   1c565fee14aec2bc4b540a8632ac47f5
#
_cell.length_a   1.000
_cell.length_b   1.000
_cell.length_c   1.000
_cell.angle_alpha   90.00
_cell.angle_beta   90.00
_cell.angle_gamma   90.00
#
_symmetry.space_group_name_H-M   'P 1'
#
loop_
_entity.id
_entity.type
_entity.pdbx_description
1 polymer ?
#
loop_
_entity_poly.entity_id
_entity_poly.type
_entity_poly.pdbx_seq_one_letter_code
_entity_poly.pdbx_strand_id
1 'polypeptide(L)'
;RSWFGYFVVIFIIANTHVVIMGKVRIYNYLTLFLPLYAGVLYRFRTKGYGAVAACYLLSFMPFFMGLKTIMVHGSLELAGGCFLLLLIAVWKGFFHVKKARTIAALIAVPVLTLLLLYWKGTDLGVLHTYQMIRLQSIFGPDMLHYNSNGGIIPYLQESVSSFQMFGSSAAPMPKAMKFLNCDYVVFFVFAKYGIAAGTAMLCILAATAAKAFSISWRQKNRLGFLVGTACSVVLTIQMIVYVAANFGVPLVEPMTIPFLSYGGQSTLVNYILLGLILSVYRNKDIVSERHGTRGKWKIRLERLES
;
A
#
# COMPACT_ATOMS: atom_id res chain seq x y z
N ARG A 1 25.37 -12.46 -12.68
CA ARG A 1 24.45 -13.32 -11.90
C ARG A 1 23.91 -12.43 -10.80
N SER A 2 22.60 -12.15 -10.80
CA SER A 2 22.02 -11.13 -9.96
C SER A 2 21.61 -11.73 -8.63
N TRP A 3 22.16 -11.26 -7.53
CA TRP A 3 21.70 -11.51 -6.15
C TRP A 3 20.20 -11.22 -5.97
N PHE A 4 19.63 -10.44 -6.88
CA PHE A 4 18.21 -10.10 -6.92
C PHE A 4 17.30 -11.33 -7.07
N GLY A 5 17.68 -12.32 -7.88
CA GLY A 5 16.93 -13.57 -8.01
C GLY A 5 16.84 -14.35 -6.69
N TYR A 6 17.96 -14.43 -5.97
CA TYR A 6 18.00 -15.05 -4.64
C TYR A 6 17.14 -14.29 -3.63
N PHE A 7 17.18 -12.95 -3.68
CA PHE A 7 16.38 -12.11 -2.81
C PHE A 7 14.87 -12.31 -3.04
N VAL A 8 14.44 -12.35 -4.29
CA VAL A 8 13.03 -12.64 -4.65
C VAL A 8 12.63 -14.03 -4.17
N VAL A 9 13.49 -15.05 -4.37
CA VAL A 9 13.21 -16.42 -3.91
C VAL A 9 13.15 -16.48 -2.38
N ILE A 10 14.09 -15.86 -1.66
CA ILE A 10 14.09 -15.80 -0.19
C ILE A 10 12.84 -15.06 0.30
N PHE A 11 12.47 -13.97 -0.35
CA PHE A 11 11.26 -13.21 -0.02
C PHE A 11 10.00 -14.04 -0.23
N ILE A 12 9.90 -14.80 -1.33
CA ILE A 12 8.78 -15.72 -1.60
C ILE A 12 8.73 -16.81 -0.54
N ILE A 13 9.85 -17.45 -0.22
CA ILE A 13 9.93 -18.52 0.79
C ILE A 13 9.56 -17.97 2.17
N ALA A 14 10.09 -16.82 2.57
CA ALA A 14 9.78 -16.18 3.83
C ALA A 14 8.28 -15.85 3.93
N ASN A 15 7.69 -15.29 2.87
CA ASN A 15 6.25 -14.99 2.84
C ASN A 15 5.40 -16.27 2.87
N THR A 16 5.79 -17.31 2.16
CA THR A 16 5.09 -18.60 2.17
C THR A 16 5.13 -19.21 3.57
N HIS A 17 6.27 -19.16 4.25
CA HIS A 17 6.41 -19.67 5.61
C HIS A 17 5.56 -18.88 6.62
N VAL A 18 5.46 -17.58 6.45
CA VAL A 18 4.63 -16.67 7.24
C VAL A 18 3.15 -16.96 7.08
N VAL A 19 2.72 -17.17 5.83
CA VAL A 19 1.34 -17.56 5.49
C VAL A 19 0.96 -18.90 6.13
N ILE A 20 1.87 -19.88 6.09
CA ILE A 20 1.66 -21.22 6.68
C ILE A 20 1.59 -21.16 8.21
N MET A 21 2.39 -20.31 8.85
CA MET A 21 2.43 -20.19 10.31
C MET A 21 1.26 -19.37 10.92
N GLY A 22 0.39 -18.78 10.12
CA GLY A 22 -0.81 -18.05 10.59
C GLY A 22 -0.53 -16.83 11.47
N LYS A 23 0.71 -16.35 11.52
CA LYS A 23 1.09 -15.20 12.36
C LYS A 23 0.77 -13.88 11.65
N VAL A 24 -0.44 -13.40 11.91
CA VAL A 24 -1.06 -12.16 11.41
C VAL A 24 -0.18 -10.90 11.50
N ARG A 25 0.77 -10.86 12.42
CA ARG A 25 1.59 -9.66 12.71
C ARG A 25 2.64 -9.31 11.64
N ILE A 26 2.89 -10.18 10.67
CA ILE A 26 3.93 -9.99 9.66
C ILE A 26 3.47 -9.10 8.50
N TYR A 27 2.17 -8.81 8.39
CA TYR A 27 1.64 -7.90 7.38
C TYR A 27 2.40 -6.56 7.32
N ASN A 28 2.72 -5.97 8.47
CA ASN A 28 3.45 -4.70 8.50
C ASN A 28 4.80 -4.75 7.77
N TYR A 29 5.50 -5.88 7.82
CA TYR A 29 6.75 -6.07 7.09
C TYR A 29 6.54 -6.27 5.58
N LEU A 30 5.37 -6.80 5.18
CA LEU A 30 5.03 -6.96 3.76
C LEU A 30 4.93 -5.61 3.05
N THR A 31 4.63 -4.54 3.75
CA THR A 31 4.59 -3.18 3.15
C THR A 31 5.95 -2.74 2.61
N LEU A 32 7.06 -3.27 3.14
CA LEU A 32 8.41 -3.06 2.60
C LEU A 32 8.61 -3.72 1.22
N PHE A 33 7.68 -4.56 0.78
CA PHE A 33 7.72 -5.13 -0.57
C PHE A 33 7.61 -4.05 -1.66
N LEU A 34 6.85 -2.97 -1.41
CA LEU A 34 6.69 -1.92 -2.41
C LEU A 34 7.99 -1.22 -2.79
N PRO A 35 8.85 -0.76 -1.86
CA PRO A 35 10.18 -0.24 -2.20
C PRO A 35 11.05 -1.27 -2.94
N LEU A 36 10.93 -2.54 -2.62
CA LEU A 36 11.63 -3.62 -3.32
C LEU A 36 11.10 -3.81 -4.74
N TYR A 37 9.78 -3.78 -4.91
CA TYR A 37 9.14 -3.81 -6.22
C TYR A 37 9.55 -2.62 -7.10
N ALA A 38 9.79 -1.44 -6.51
CA ALA A 38 10.39 -0.31 -7.21
C ALA A 38 11.76 -0.66 -7.82
N GLY A 39 12.58 -1.44 -7.11
CA GLY A 39 13.83 -1.98 -7.64
C GLY A 39 13.63 -2.90 -8.84
N VAL A 40 12.57 -3.72 -8.84
CA VAL A 40 12.18 -4.57 -9.99
C VAL A 40 11.83 -3.70 -11.18
N LEU A 41 10.94 -2.72 -11.01
CA LEU A 41 10.55 -1.80 -12.08
C LEU A 41 11.77 -1.08 -12.67
N TYR A 42 12.69 -0.65 -11.82
CA TYR A 42 13.95 -0.04 -12.26
C TYR A 42 14.81 -1.00 -13.07
N ARG A 43 14.90 -2.28 -12.68
CA ARG A 43 15.67 -3.31 -13.40
C ARG A 43 15.11 -3.61 -14.78
N PHE A 44 13.77 -3.56 -14.92
CA PHE A 44 13.08 -3.83 -16.17
C PHE A 44 12.82 -2.57 -17.02
N ARG A 45 13.29 -1.40 -16.55
CA ARG A 45 13.19 -0.15 -17.32
C ARG A 45 13.81 -0.32 -18.72
N THR A 46 13.32 0.44 -19.67
CA THR A 46 13.77 0.39 -21.07
C THR A 46 13.40 -0.88 -21.84
N LYS A 47 12.70 -1.84 -21.22
CA LYS A 47 12.20 -3.02 -21.90
C LYS A 47 10.78 -2.80 -22.45
N GLY A 48 10.30 -3.73 -23.29
CA GLY A 48 9.00 -3.67 -23.95
C GLY A 48 7.86 -4.30 -23.16
N TYR A 49 6.80 -4.66 -23.87
CA TYR A 49 5.55 -5.18 -23.29
C TYR A 49 5.70 -6.42 -22.40
N GLY A 50 6.60 -7.36 -22.76
CA GLY A 50 6.84 -8.54 -21.93
C GLY A 50 7.33 -8.21 -20.52
N ALA A 51 8.14 -7.15 -20.39
CA ALA A 51 8.60 -6.70 -19.08
C ALA A 51 7.47 -6.05 -18.26
N VAL A 52 6.57 -5.31 -18.90
CA VAL A 52 5.38 -4.75 -18.25
C VAL A 52 4.47 -5.87 -17.76
N ALA A 53 4.23 -6.89 -18.60
CA ALA A 53 3.43 -8.06 -18.23
C ALA A 53 4.04 -8.81 -17.04
N ALA A 54 5.36 -9.04 -17.03
CA ALA A 54 6.05 -9.66 -15.90
C ALA A 54 5.93 -8.84 -14.61
N CYS A 55 6.11 -7.52 -14.69
CA CYS A 55 5.91 -6.63 -13.54
C CYS A 55 4.45 -6.62 -13.08
N TYR A 56 3.49 -6.68 -14.00
CA TYR A 56 2.07 -6.75 -13.69
C TYR A 56 1.72 -8.04 -12.94
N LEU A 57 2.16 -9.20 -13.43
CA LEU A 57 1.96 -10.48 -12.73
C LEU A 57 2.59 -10.45 -11.33
N LEU A 58 3.77 -9.86 -11.18
CA LEU A 58 4.43 -9.73 -9.90
C LEU A 58 3.68 -8.79 -8.95
N SER A 59 2.96 -7.78 -9.45
CA SER A 59 2.15 -6.88 -8.62
C SER A 59 0.95 -7.57 -7.96
N PHE A 60 0.43 -8.63 -8.56
CA PHE A 60 -0.66 -9.43 -8.01
C PHE A 60 -0.21 -10.54 -7.05
N MET A 61 1.09 -10.81 -6.99
CA MET A 61 1.62 -11.86 -6.12
C MET A 61 1.20 -11.71 -4.65
N PRO A 62 1.22 -10.53 -4.03
CA PRO A 62 0.74 -10.34 -2.66
C PRO A 62 -0.75 -10.69 -2.51
N PHE A 63 -1.58 -10.38 -3.51
CA PHE A 63 -3.00 -10.70 -3.51
C PHE A 63 -3.24 -12.22 -3.51
N PHE A 64 -2.57 -12.97 -4.37
CA PHE A 64 -2.69 -14.44 -4.40
C PHE A 64 -2.20 -15.09 -3.10
N MET A 65 -1.19 -14.52 -2.47
CA MET A 65 -0.75 -14.96 -1.14
C MET A 65 -1.81 -14.67 -0.07
N GLY A 66 -2.47 -13.54 -0.14
CA GLY A 66 -3.51 -13.12 0.80
C GLY A 66 -4.82 -13.89 0.67
N LEU A 67 -5.15 -14.41 -0.52
CA LEU A 67 -6.35 -15.24 -0.72
C LEU A 67 -6.37 -16.51 0.15
N LYS A 68 -5.21 -17.04 0.50
CA LYS A 68 -5.08 -18.21 1.37
C LYS A 68 -5.04 -17.87 2.86
N THR A 69 -5.05 -16.59 3.20
CA THR A 69 -5.03 -16.12 4.58
C THR A 69 -6.30 -15.38 4.93
N ILE A 70 -6.63 -15.31 6.21
CA ILE A 70 -7.77 -14.54 6.72
C ILE A 70 -7.58 -13.03 6.45
N MET A 71 -6.34 -12.59 6.13
CA MET A 71 -5.95 -11.20 5.93
C MET A 71 -5.93 -10.77 4.46
N VAL A 72 -7.06 -10.89 3.78
CA VAL A 72 -7.19 -10.50 2.36
C VAL A 72 -6.99 -8.99 2.15
N HIS A 73 -7.45 -8.17 3.10
CA HIS A 73 -7.44 -6.70 2.98
C HIS A 73 -6.03 -6.14 2.81
N GLY A 74 -5.10 -6.49 3.68
CA GLY A 74 -3.74 -6.01 3.59
C GLY A 74 -2.99 -6.44 2.34
N SER A 75 -3.32 -7.62 1.83
CA SER A 75 -2.77 -8.12 0.57
C SER A 75 -3.31 -7.34 -0.63
N LEU A 76 -4.58 -6.92 -0.56
CA LEU A 76 -5.21 -6.08 -1.58
C LEU A 76 -4.61 -4.67 -1.61
N GLU A 77 -4.37 -4.07 -0.43
CA GLU A 77 -3.68 -2.78 -0.31
C GLU A 77 -2.30 -2.82 -0.97
N LEU A 78 -1.55 -3.87 -0.67
CA LEU A 78 -0.20 -4.04 -1.19
C LEU A 78 -0.19 -4.26 -2.70
N ALA A 79 -1.08 -5.11 -3.21
CA ALA A 79 -1.26 -5.34 -4.64
C ALA A 79 -1.70 -4.04 -5.34
N GLY A 80 -2.63 -3.30 -4.76
CA GLY A 80 -3.07 -1.99 -5.25
C GLY A 80 -1.94 -0.98 -5.29
N GLY A 81 -1.09 -0.95 -4.26
CA GLY A 81 0.10 -0.11 -4.22
C GLY A 81 1.12 -0.46 -5.29
N CYS A 82 1.41 -1.75 -5.50
CA CYS A 82 2.28 -2.22 -6.58
C CYS A 82 1.73 -1.86 -7.96
N PHE A 83 0.43 -2.06 -8.15
CA PHE A 83 -0.27 -1.73 -9.37
C PHE A 83 -0.21 -0.23 -9.67
N LEU A 84 -0.49 0.61 -8.68
CA LEU A 84 -0.41 2.06 -8.80
C LEU A 84 1.01 2.52 -9.16
N LEU A 85 2.03 1.93 -8.52
CA LEU A 85 3.42 2.23 -8.83
C LEU A 85 3.79 1.83 -10.27
N LEU A 86 3.28 0.69 -10.75
CA LEU A 86 3.45 0.27 -12.16
C LEU A 86 2.79 1.25 -13.13
N LEU A 87 1.57 1.71 -12.84
CA LEU A 87 0.88 2.72 -13.65
C LEU A 87 1.70 4.02 -13.74
N ILE A 88 2.20 4.49 -12.60
CA ILE A 88 3.06 5.69 -12.53
C ILE A 88 4.33 5.48 -13.35
N ALA A 89 4.96 4.31 -13.27
CA ALA A 89 6.17 3.99 -14.04
C ALA A 89 5.91 3.97 -15.55
N VAL A 90 4.80 3.38 -16.00
CA VAL A 90 4.39 3.38 -17.42
C VAL A 90 4.08 4.80 -17.87
N TRP A 91 3.34 5.57 -17.08
CA TRP A 91 3.00 6.96 -17.40
C TRP A 91 4.23 7.86 -17.54
N LYS A 92 5.21 7.72 -16.65
CA LYS A 92 6.51 8.42 -16.71
C LYS A 92 7.42 7.95 -17.87
N GLY A 93 7.05 6.88 -18.57
CA GLY A 93 7.82 6.39 -19.72
C GLY A 93 9.06 5.59 -19.34
N PHE A 94 9.01 4.83 -18.26
CA PHE A 94 10.10 3.92 -17.89
C PHE A 94 10.22 2.73 -18.84
N PHE A 95 9.14 2.38 -19.55
CA PHE A 95 9.09 1.26 -20.47
C PHE A 95 8.93 1.72 -21.93
N HIS A 96 9.48 0.96 -22.87
CA HIS A 96 9.32 1.21 -24.31
C HIS A 96 7.99 0.63 -24.82
N VAL A 97 6.88 1.25 -24.43
CA VAL A 97 5.52 0.83 -24.75
C VAL A 97 4.63 2.02 -25.13
N LYS A 98 3.54 1.78 -25.85
CA LYS A 98 2.52 2.79 -26.12
C LYS A 98 1.73 3.08 -24.84
N LYS A 99 2.05 4.18 -24.14
CA LYS A 99 1.54 4.53 -22.81
C LYS A 99 0.03 4.38 -22.67
N ALA A 100 -0.75 5.03 -23.53
CA ALA A 100 -2.22 5.02 -23.42
C ALA A 100 -2.81 3.61 -23.54
N ARG A 101 -2.38 2.82 -24.52
CA ARG A 101 -2.86 1.43 -24.69
C ARG A 101 -2.48 0.54 -23.51
N THR A 102 -1.25 0.68 -23.04
CA THR A 102 -0.75 -0.12 -21.91
C THR A 102 -1.48 0.23 -20.61
N ILE A 103 -1.71 1.51 -20.33
CA ILE A 103 -2.48 1.94 -19.16
C ILE A 103 -3.92 1.44 -19.25
N ALA A 104 -4.57 1.59 -20.42
CA ALA A 104 -5.93 1.07 -20.64
C ALA A 104 -6.01 -0.44 -20.42
N ALA A 105 -5.06 -1.21 -20.94
CA ALA A 105 -5.00 -2.67 -20.75
C ALA A 105 -4.76 -3.04 -19.28
N LEU A 106 -3.83 -2.35 -18.59
CA LEU A 106 -3.55 -2.57 -17.18
C LEU A 106 -4.78 -2.31 -16.30
N ILE A 107 -5.60 -1.33 -16.62
CA ILE A 107 -6.84 -1.03 -15.88
C ILE A 107 -7.96 -2.03 -16.25
N ALA A 108 -8.10 -2.36 -17.51
CA ALA A 108 -9.16 -3.25 -17.98
C ALA A 108 -9.07 -4.67 -17.40
N VAL A 109 -7.85 -5.21 -17.28
CA VAL A 109 -7.67 -6.59 -16.78
C VAL A 109 -8.15 -6.76 -15.32
N PRO A 110 -7.76 -5.94 -14.33
CA PRO A 110 -8.27 -6.11 -12.96
C PRO A 110 -9.77 -5.82 -12.85
N VAL A 111 -10.31 -4.88 -13.64
CA VAL A 111 -11.76 -4.61 -13.67
C VAL A 111 -12.51 -5.84 -14.17
N LEU A 112 -12.08 -6.45 -15.27
CA LEU A 112 -12.67 -7.68 -15.79
C LEU A 112 -12.53 -8.83 -14.81
N THR A 113 -11.36 -8.96 -14.15
CA THR A 113 -11.14 -9.99 -13.14
C THR A 113 -12.08 -9.82 -11.95
N LEU A 114 -12.27 -8.60 -11.44
CA LEU A 114 -13.21 -8.30 -10.35
C LEU A 114 -14.66 -8.60 -10.75
N LEU A 115 -15.07 -8.26 -11.97
CA LEU A 115 -16.40 -8.58 -12.50
C LEU A 115 -16.61 -10.10 -12.59
N LEU A 116 -15.63 -10.85 -13.07
CA LEU A 116 -15.69 -12.30 -13.13
C LEU A 116 -15.73 -12.94 -11.73
N LEU A 117 -14.95 -12.43 -10.78
CA LEU A 117 -14.98 -12.89 -9.39
C LEU A 117 -16.30 -12.58 -8.70
N TYR A 118 -16.90 -11.43 -9.00
CA TYR A 118 -18.22 -11.07 -8.49
C TYR A 118 -19.32 -12.02 -9.01
N TRP A 119 -19.25 -12.42 -10.27
CA TRP A 119 -20.27 -13.29 -10.90
C TRP A 119 -20.08 -14.78 -10.61
N LYS A 120 -18.83 -15.27 -10.54
CA LYS A 120 -18.50 -16.69 -10.44
C LYS A 120 -17.47 -17.06 -9.39
N GLY A 121 -17.14 -16.16 -8.48
CA GLY A 121 -16.03 -16.36 -7.53
C GLY A 121 -16.23 -17.54 -6.58
N THR A 122 -17.49 -17.82 -6.17
CA THR A 122 -17.84 -18.97 -5.32
C THR A 122 -17.85 -20.26 -6.12
N ASP A 123 -18.39 -20.24 -7.33
CA ASP A 123 -18.48 -21.43 -8.20
C ASP A 123 -17.10 -21.94 -8.61
N LEU A 124 -16.15 -21.02 -8.80
CA LEU A 124 -14.77 -21.32 -9.11
C LEU A 124 -13.93 -21.71 -7.88
N GLY A 125 -14.51 -21.68 -6.67
CA GLY A 125 -13.80 -21.99 -5.42
C GLY A 125 -12.65 -21.01 -5.08
N VAL A 126 -12.62 -19.83 -5.72
CA VAL A 126 -11.58 -18.83 -5.52
C VAL A 126 -11.85 -17.96 -4.30
N LEU A 127 -13.12 -17.68 -4.03
CA LEU A 127 -13.58 -16.89 -2.89
C LEU A 127 -14.34 -17.76 -1.90
N HIS A 128 -14.03 -17.60 -0.62
CA HIS A 128 -14.85 -18.17 0.44
C HIS A 128 -16.19 -17.45 0.53
N THR A 129 -17.23 -18.16 0.94
CA THR A 129 -18.60 -17.62 1.06
C THR A 129 -18.66 -16.31 1.83
N TYR A 130 -17.88 -16.21 2.91
CA TYR A 130 -17.81 -14.99 3.73
C TYR A 130 -17.22 -13.79 2.96
N GLN A 131 -16.23 -14.02 2.08
CA GLN A 131 -15.62 -12.98 1.25
C GLN A 131 -16.56 -12.52 0.15
N MET A 132 -17.35 -13.44 -0.38
CA MET A 132 -18.38 -13.12 -1.37
C MET A 132 -19.51 -12.29 -0.76
N ILE A 133 -19.97 -12.63 0.45
CA ILE A 133 -20.96 -11.84 1.18
C ILE A 133 -20.47 -10.40 1.38
N ARG A 134 -19.19 -10.21 1.77
CA ARG A 134 -18.60 -8.87 1.89
C ARG A 134 -18.53 -8.14 0.56
N LEU A 135 -18.18 -8.82 -0.52
CA LEU A 135 -18.12 -8.22 -1.86
C LEU A 135 -19.52 -7.81 -2.34
N GLN A 136 -20.51 -8.67 -2.12
CA GLN A 136 -21.91 -8.39 -2.48
C GLN A 136 -22.53 -7.30 -1.62
N SER A 137 -22.14 -7.19 -0.35
CA SER A 137 -22.62 -6.13 0.54
C SER A 137 -22.26 -4.70 0.10
N ILE A 138 -21.31 -4.54 -0.83
CA ILE A 138 -20.99 -3.22 -1.39
C ILE A 138 -22.05 -2.74 -2.37
N PHE A 139 -22.60 -3.68 -3.14
CA PHE A 139 -23.49 -3.39 -4.28
C PHE A 139 -24.95 -3.78 -4.01
N GLY A 140 -25.24 -4.46 -2.89
CA GLY A 140 -26.53 -5.02 -2.58
C GLY A 140 -27.26 -4.34 -1.41
N PRO A 141 -28.59 -4.47 -1.35
CA PRO A 141 -29.41 -3.99 -0.23
C PRO A 141 -29.14 -4.74 1.09
N ASP A 142 -28.43 -5.86 1.03
CA ASP A 142 -28.12 -6.72 2.19
C ASP A 142 -27.02 -6.18 3.12
N MET A 143 -26.50 -4.98 2.84
CA MET A 143 -25.61 -4.26 3.75
C MET A 143 -26.17 -4.18 5.18
N LEU A 144 -27.49 -3.98 5.30
CA LEU A 144 -28.17 -3.91 6.58
C LEU A 144 -28.19 -5.26 7.34
N HIS A 145 -28.28 -6.39 6.63
CA HIS A 145 -28.34 -7.72 7.26
C HIS A 145 -26.99 -8.21 7.79
N TYR A 146 -25.90 -7.98 7.08
CA TYR A 146 -24.55 -8.28 7.58
C TYR A 146 -24.18 -7.42 8.79
N ASN A 147 -24.70 -6.20 8.83
CA ASN A 147 -24.50 -5.24 9.91
C ASN A 147 -25.46 -5.46 11.11
N SER A 148 -26.59 -6.12 10.93
CA SER A 148 -27.63 -6.31 11.97
C SER A 148 -27.19 -7.22 13.14
N ASN A 149 -26.12 -8.00 12.97
CA ASN A 149 -25.58 -8.88 14.01
C ASN A 149 -24.64 -8.20 15.03
N GLY A 150 -24.78 -6.89 15.26
CA GLY A 150 -24.03 -6.17 16.28
C GLY A 150 -22.58 -5.89 15.94
N GLY A 151 -22.23 -5.86 14.64
CA GLY A 151 -20.89 -5.52 14.17
C GLY A 151 -20.51 -4.07 14.49
N ILE A 152 -19.20 -3.79 14.51
CA ILE A 152 -18.66 -2.46 14.82
C ILE A 152 -18.98 -1.42 13.72
N ILE A 153 -19.17 -1.85 12.47
CA ILE A 153 -19.37 -0.98 11.32
C ILE A 153 -20.66 -0.13 11.45
N PRO A 154 -21.84 -0.70 11.76
CA PRO A 154 -23.05 0.09 11.96
C PRO A 154 -22.89 1.12 13.07
N TYR A 155 -22.26 0.73 14.16
CA TYR A 155 -21.98 1.64 15.27
C TYR A 155 -21.10 2.83 14.83
N LEU A 156 -20.04 2.57 14.04
CA LEU A 156 -19.18 3.65 13.51
C LEU A 156 -19.99 4.60 12.63
N GLN A 157 -20.81 4.07 11.73
CA GLN A 157 -21.64 4.86 10.81
C GLN A 157 -22.68 5.71 11.54
N GLU A 158 -23.38 5.14 12.53
CA GLU A 158 -24.37 5.84 13.34
C GLU A 158 -23.72 6.93 14.21
N SER A 159 -22.57 6.63 14.78
CA SER A 159 -21.86 7.55 15.66
C SER A 159 -21.34 8.80 14.95
N VAL A 160 -21.08 8.75 13.63
CA VAL A 160 -20.63 9.92 12.85
C VAL A 160 -21.64 11.09 12.98
N SER A 161 -22.95 10.80 12.99
CA SER A 161 -23.98 11.82 13.14
C SER A 161 -24.01 12.50 14.51
N SER A 162 -23.41 11.86 15.53
CA SER A 162 -23.35 12.35 16.92
C SER A 162 -22.11 13.21 17.21
N PHE A 163 -21.17 13.35 16.27
CA PHE A 163 -19.95 14.11 16.50
C PHE A 163 -20.25 15.60 16.67
N GLN A 164 -19.69 16.19 17.72
CA GLN A 164 -19.77 17.62 17.98
C GLN A 164 -18.60 18.36 17.34
N MET A 165 -18.76 19.66 17.13
CA MET A 165 -17.67 20.50 16.59
C MET A 165 -16.47 20.51 17.52
N PHE A 166 -16.71 20.66 18.83
CA PHE A 166 -15.73 20.64 19.90
C PHE A 166 -16.23 19.77 21.05
N GLY A 167 -15.32 19.05 21.70
CA GLY A 167 -15.64 18.24 22.87
C GLY A 167 -16.15 16.83 22.54
N SER A 168 -16.64 16.15 23.58
CA SER A 168 -17.00 14.74 23.49
C SER A 168 -18.37 14.52 22.90
N SER A 169 -18.48 13.54 22.01
CA SER A 169 -19.74 13.02 21.51
C SER A 169 -20.61 12.46 22.64
N ALA A 170 -21.94 12.61 22.54
CA ALA A 170 -22.90 12.04 23.47
C ALA A 170 -23.02 10.50 23.36
N ALA A 171 -22.56 9.90 22.26
CA ALA A 171 -22.64 8.47 22.05
C ALA A 171 -21.68 7.72 22.98
N PRO A 172 -22.15 6.76 23.81
CA PRO A 172 -21.28 5.97 24.67
C PRO A 172 -20.39 5.07 23.83
N MET A 173 -19.10 5.08 24.11
CA MET A 173 -18.17 4.15 23.44
C MET A 173 -18.50 2.70 23.78
N PRO A 174 -18.70 1.81 22.77
CA PRO A 174 -19.01 0.42 23.06
C PRO A 174 -17.85 -0.25 23.79
N LYS A 175 -18.18 -1.01 24.84
CA LYS A 175 -17.22 -1.85 25.58
C LYS A 175 -16.53 -2.89 24.68
N ALA A 176 -17.10 -3.17 23.50
CA ALA A 176 -16.54 -4.06 22.48
C ALA A 176 -15.37 -3.49 21.67
N MET A 177 -15.11 -2.17 21.72
CA MET A 177 -13.94 -1.56 21.08
C MET A 177 -12.65 -1.82 21.89
N LYS A 178 -12.14 -3.05 21.77
CA LYS A 178 -10.96 -3.49 22.56
C LYS A 178 -9.64 -2.86 22.14
N PHE A 179 -9.52 -2.27 20.96
CA PHE A 179 -8.25 -1.81 20.37
C PHE A 179 -8.31 -0.34 19.90
N LEU A 180 -8.94 0.52 20.71
CA LEU A 180 -9.05 1.96 20.41
C LEU A 180 -7.70 2.62 20.05
N ASN A 181 -6.65 2.26 20.76
CA ASN A 181 -5.31 2.83 20.56
C ASN A 181 -4.58 2.32 19.31
N CYS A 182 -5.08 1.25 18.68
CA CYS A 182 -4.49 0.66 17.50
C CYS A 182 -5.36 0.89 16.27
N ASP A 183 -6.61 0.40 16.33
CA ASP A 183 -7.44 0.22 15.14
C ASP A 183 -8.42 1.39 14.90
N TYR A 184 -8.78 2.14 15.98
CA TYR A 184 -9.83 3.17 15.92
C TYR A 184 -9.38 4.54 16.46
N VAL A 185 -8.10 4.89 16.29
CA VAL A 185 -7.55 6.17 16.80
C VAL A 185 -8.23 7.37 16.17
N VAL A 186 -8.50 7.33 14.84
CA VAL A 186 -9.17 8.43 14.14
C VAL A 186 -10.59 8.62 14.67
N PHE A 187 -11.36 7.53 14.73
CA PHE A 187 -12.71 7.57 15.32
C PHE A 187 -12.70 8.11 16.74
N PHE A 188 -11.77 7.63 17.57
CA PHE A 188 -11.63 8.08 18.97
C PHE A 188 -11.38 9.58 19.07
N VAL A 189 -10.50 10.14 18.21
CA VAL A 189 -10.22 11.58 18.22
C VAL A 189 -11.47 12.38 17.84
N PHE A 190 -12.20 11.97 16.80
CA PHE A 190 -13.45 12.60 16.41
C PHE A 190 -14.51 12.53 17.51
N ALA A 191 -14.68 11.36 18.13
CA ALA A 191 -15.69 11.14 19.18
C ALA A 191 -15.37 11.88 20.50
N LYS A 192 -14.08 11.97 20.87
CA LYS A 192 -13.70 12.53 22.18
C LYS A 192 -13.35 14.02 22.13
N TYR A 193 -12.70 14.48 21.05
CA TYR A 193 -12.19 15.84 20.96
C TYR A 193 -12.95 16.68 19.92
N GLY A 194 -13.84 16.06 19.17
CA GLY A 194 -14.70 16.71 18.20
C GLY A 194 -14.11 16.79 16.79
N ILE A 195 -14.95 17.30 15.89
CA ILE A 195 -14.65 17.39 14.44
C ILE A 195 -13.42 18.28 14.19
N ALA A 196 -13.27 19.39 14.91
CA ALA A 196 -12.15 20.32 14.73
C ALA A 196 -10.80 19.64 14.99
N ALA A 197 -10.68 18.86 16.08
CA ALA A 197 -9.46 18.13 16.39
C ALA A 197 -9.19 17.00 15.40
N GLY A 198 -10.23 16.24 15.02
CA GLY A 198 -10.13 15.17 14.05
C GLY A 198 -9.70 15.66 12.66
N THR A 199 -10.31 16.74 12.19
CA THR A 199 -9.94 17.35 10.89
C THR A 199 -8.52 17.93 10.90
N ALA A 200 -8.10 18.59 12.00
CA ALA A 200 -6.72 19.05 12.14
C ALA A 200 -5.72 17.89 12.05
N MET A 201 -5.98 16.78 12.73
CA MET A 201 -5.17 15.57 12.65
C MET A 201 -5.11 15.02 11.21
N LEU A 202 -6.25 14.90 10.51
CA LEU A 202 -6.29 14.45 9.12
C LEU A 202 -5.54 15.38 8.18
N CYS A 203 -5.61 16.71 8.40
CA CYS A 203 -4.85 17.68 7.62
C CYS A 203 -3.34 17.49 7.78
N ILE A 204 -2.86 17.22 8.99
CA ILE A 204 -1.43 16.95 9.23
C ILE A 204 -0.99 15.67 8.51
N LEU A 205 -1.79 14.61 8.57
CA LEU A 205 -1.51 13.36 7.84
C LEU A 205 -1.50 13.57 6.32
N ALA A 206 -2.48 14.28 5.79
CA ALA A 206 -2.56 14.61 4.37
C ALA A 206 -1.36 15.48 3.92
N ALA A 207 -0.96 16.45 4.72
CA ALA A 207 0.21 17.27 4.47
C ALA A 207 1.50 16.44 4.45
N THR A 208 1.63 15.46 5.36
CA THR A 208 2.76 14.54 5.41
C THR A 208 2.83 13.69 4.15
N ALA A 209 1.71 13.11 3.72
CA ALA A 209 1.62 12.34 2.49
C ALA A 209 1.94 13.19 1.25
N ALA A 210 1.37 14.38 1.15
CA ALA A 210 1.61 15.33 0.05
C ALA A 210 3.09 15.73 -0.02
N LYS A 211 3.73 15.97 1.13
CA LYS A 211 5.17 16.27 1.21
C LYS A 211 6.03 15.11 0.75
N ALA A 212 5.70 13.88 1.16
CA ALA A 212 6.39 12.67 0.75
C ALA A 212 6.32 12.48 -0.79
N PHE A 213 5.16 12.67 -1.38
CA PHE A 213 5.00 12.66 -2.85
C PHE A 213 5.77 13.80 -3.52
N SER A 214 5.73 15.02 -3.00
CA SER A 214 6.45 16.16 -3.56
C SER A 214 7.97 15.92 -3.59
N ILE A 215 8.52 15.37 -2.51
CA ILE A 215 9.93 14.98 -2.42
C ILE A 215 10.27 13.96 -3.50
N SER A 216 9.45 12.91 -3.62
CA SER A 216 9.66 11.81 -4.56
C SER A 216 9.53 12.28 -6.01
N TRP A 217 8.55 13.13 -6.30
CA TRP A 217 8.26 13.61 -7.65
C TRP A 217 9.34 14.51 -8.23
N ARG A 218 10.06 15.24 -7.37
CA ARG A 218 11.15 16.14 -7.76
C ARG A 218 12.48 15.45 -7.97
N GLN A 219 12.55 14.10 -7.80
CA GLN A 219 13.79 13.36 -7.98
C GLN A 219 14.23 13.30 -9.44
N LYS A 220 15.49 13.63 -9.70
CA LYS A 220 16.12 13.51 -11.01
C LYS A 220 16.57 12.08 -11.30
N ASN A 221 16.95 11.34 -10.27
CA ASN A 221 17.35 9.93 -10.38
C ASN A 221 16.11 9.04 -10.48
N ARG A 222 16.05 8.20 -11.52
CA ARG A 222 14.92 7.29 -11.77
C ARG A 222 14.69 6.26 -10.66
N LEU A 223 15.76 5.73 -10.06
CA LEU A 223 15.63 4.80 -8.93
C LEU A 223 15.10 5.52 -7.70
N GLY A 224 15.66 6.70 -7.37
CA GLY A 224 15.18 7.53 -6.28
C GLY A 224 13.72 7.93 -6.44
N PHE A 225 13.29 8.29 -7.66
CA PHE A 225 11.90 8.55 -7.98
C PHE A 225 11.00 7.33 -7.67
N LEU A 226 11.36 6.13 -8.15
CA LEU A 226 10.56 4.92 -7.95
C LEU A 226 10.49 4.52 -6.48
N VAL A 227 11.63 4.51 -5.77
CA VAL A 227 11.67 4.13 -4.34
C VAL A 227 10.92 5.14 -3.49
N GLY A 228 11.16 6.44 -3.70
CA GLY A 228 10.45 7.49 -2.96
C GLY A 228 8.94 7.44 -3.23
N THR A 229 8.53 7.27 -4.48
CA THR A 229 7.11 7.15 -4.85
C THR A 229 6.50 5.88 -4.23
N ALA A 230 7.21 4.76 -4.22
CA ALA A 230 6.74 3.53 -3.59
C ALA A 230 6.47 3.72 -2.09
N CYS A 231 7.41 4.32 -1.36
CA CYS A 231 7.23 4.62 0.07
C CYS A 231 6.06 5.59 0.30
N SER A 232 5.92 6.63 -0.54
CA SER A 232 4.82 7.59 -0.44
C SER A 232 3.47 6.93 -0.72
N VAL A 233 3.38 6.03 -1.71
CA VAL A 233 2.17 5.26 -2.04
C VAL A 233 1.76 4.38 -0.87
N VAL A 234 2.68 3.63 -0.26
CA VAL A 234 2.38 2.80 0.92
C VAL A 234 1.79 3.62 2.04
N LEU A 235 2.49 4.68 2.46
CA LEU A 235 2.03 5.52 3.57
C LEU A 235 0.66 6.14 3.29
N THR A 236 0.42 6.58 2.05
CA THR A 236 -0.85 7.20 1.67
C THR A 236 -2.00 6.18 1.63
N ILE A 237 -1.77 4.99 1.06
CA ILE A 237 -2.79 3.94 1.02
C ILE A 237 -3.15 3.52 2.45
N GLN A 238 -2.16 3.29 3.33
CA GLN A 238 -2.40 2.97 4.74
C GLN A 238 -3.25 4.04 5.42
N MET A 239 -2.95 5.34 5.19
CA MET A 239 -3.75 6.44 5.76
C MET A 239 -5.18 6.43 5.24
N ILE A 240 -5.39 6.31 3.92
CA ILE A 240 -6.73 6.33 3.30
C ILE A 240 -7.56 5.15 3.80
N VAL A 241 -6.99 3.95 3.75
CA VAL A 241 -7.67 2.72 4.17
C VAL A 241 -8.04 2.77 5.65
N TYR A 242 -7.12 3.20 6.49
CA TYR A 242 -7.38 3.33 7.92
C TYR A 242 -8.50 4.34 8.23
N VAL A 243 -8.46 5.51 7.59
CA VAL A 243 -9.50 6.53 7.76
C VAL A 243 -10.84 5.99 7.28
N ALA A 244 -10.89 5.36 6.10
CA ALA A 244 -12.11 4.77 5.57
C ALA A 244 -12.71 3.72 6.53
N ALA A 245 -11.88 2.84 7.09
CA ALA A 245 -12.31 1.86 8.07
C ALA A 245 -12.86 2.49 9.36
N ASN A 246 -12.23 3.57 9.83
CA ASN A 246 -12.68 4.29 11.03
C ASN A 246 -14.02 5.02 10.83
N PHE A 247 -14.40 5.31 9.59
CA PHE A 247 -15.73 5.86 9.25
C PHE A 247 -16.73 4.77 8.80
N GLY A 248 -16.42 3.50 9.02
CA GLY A 248 -17.35 2.40 8.80
C GLY A 248 -17.52 2.00 7.34
N VAL A 249 -16.52 2.18 6.48
CA VAL A 249 -16.53 1.65 5.12
C VAL A 249 -16.39 0.12 5.17
N PRO A 250 -17.39 -0.65 4.73
CA PRO A 250 -17.50 -2.08 5.04
C PRO A 250 -16.45 -2.99 4.40
N LEU A 251 -15.78 -2.51 3.34
CA LEU A 251 -14.74 -3.29 2.65
C LEU A 251 -13.38 -3.30 3.33
N VAL A 252 -13.20 -2.42 4.29
CA VAL A 252 -11.88 -2.06 4.76
C VAL A 252 -11.78 -2.40 6.24
N GLU A 253 -10.74 -3.11 6.62
CA GLU A 253 -10.43 -3.34 8.04
C GLU A 253 -9.33 -2.38 8.47
N PRO A 254 -9.46 -1.75 9.65
CA PRO A 254 -8.41 -0.88 10.15
C PRO A 254 -7.19 -1.72 10.49
N MET A 255 -6.07 -1.40 9.86
CA MET A 255 -4.80 -2.08 10.15
C MET A 255 -3.97 -1.24 11.12
N THR A 256 -3.27 -0.27 10.64
CA THR A 256 -2.49 0.67 11.45
C THR A 256 -2.31 1.97 10.67
N ILE A 257 -2.57 3.10 11.31
CA ILE A 257 -2.25 4.38 10.71
C ILE A 257 -0.78 4.75 10.98
N PRO A 258 -0.03 5.18 9.97
CA PRO A 258 1.35 5.60 10.15
C PRO A 258 1.51 6.65 11.25
N PHE A 259 2.46 6.44 12.15
CA PHE A 259 2.90 7.34 13.22
C PHE A 259 1.91 7.56 14.39
N LEU A 260 0.63 7.15 14.28
CA LEU A 260 -0.39 7.39 15.32
C LEU A 260 -0.84 6.10 16.01
N SER A 261 -0.98 4.98 15.29
CA SER A 261 -1.39 3.72 15.90
C SER A 261 -0.31 3.15 16.81
N TYR A 262 -0.74 2.65 17.96
CA TYR A 262 0.12 1.90 18.86
C TYR A 262 0.48 0.53 18.24
N GLY A 263 1.77 0.28 18.02
CA GLY A 263 2.25 -0.99 17.49
C GLY A 263 3.73 -0.95 17.12
N GLY A 264 4.60 -1.64 17.86
CA GLY A 264 6.05 -1.57 17.67
C GLY A 264 6.50 -1.97 16.26
N GLN A 265 5.87 -3.00 15.67
CA GLN A 265 6.22 -3.46 14.32
C GLN A 265 5.81 -2.43 13.24
N SER A 266 4.60 -1.89 13.34
CA SER A 266 4.11 -0.86 12.42
C SER A 266 4.96 0.40 12.50
N THR A 267 5.27 0.84 13.71
CA THR A 267 6.13 2.00 13.96
C THR A 267 7.51 1.82 13.32
N LEU A 268 8.15 0.67 13.55
CA LEU A 268 9.46 0.36 12.94
C LEU A 268 9.41 0.45 11.41
N VAL A 269 8.43 -0.17 10.78
CA VAL A 269 8.29 -0.19 9.32
C VAL A 269 8.03 1.22 8.77
N ASN A 270 7.16 2.00 9.42
CA ASN A 270 6.87 3.36 9.00
C ASN A 270 8.09 4.28 9.11
N TYR A 271 8.93 4.11 10.13
CA TYR A 271 10.19 4.82 10.23
C TYR A 271 11.22 4.38 9.19
N ILE A 272 11.24 3.09 8.80
CA ILE A 272 12.07 2.62 7.68
C ILE A 272 11.62 3.29 6.36
N LEU A 273 10.30 3.32 6.10
CA LEU A 273 9.76 3.99 4.90
C LEU A 273 10.09 5.49 4.88
N LEU A 274 9.93 6.15 6.02
CA LEU A 274 10.31 7.56 6.17
C LEU A 274 11.81 7.76 5.95
N GLY A 275 12.66 6.91 6.52
CA GLY A 275 14.10 6.93 6.34
C GLY A 275 14.52 6.77 4.88
N LEU A 276 13.82 5.92 4.12
CA LEU A 276 14.03 5.77 2.67
C LEU A 276 13.66 7.06 1.92
N ILE A 277 12.52 7.71 2.25
CA ILE A 277 12.11 8.99 1.66
C ILE A 277 13.16 10.08 1.95
N LEU A 278 13.63 10.17 3.19
CA LEU A 278 14.66 11.14 3.59
C LEU A 278 16.00 10.87 2.90
N SER A 279 16.39 9.59 2.76
CA SER A 279 17.58 9.21 2.01
C SER A 279 17.48 9.63 0.54
N VAL A 280 16.33 9.40 -0.09
CA VAL A 280 16.06 9.84 -1.46
C VAL A 280 16.13 11.37 -1.55
N TYR A 281 15.57 12.09 -0.59
CA TYR A 281 15.62 13.55 -0.53
C TYR A 281 17.06 14.08 -0.44
N ARG A 282 17.86 13.50 0.45
CA ARG A 282 19.28 13.91 0.65
C ARG A 282 20.12 13.70 -0.61
N ASN A 283 19.85 12.63 -1.35
CA ASN A 283 20.62 12.23 -2.52
C ASN A 283 20.11 12.85 -3.84
N LYS A 284 19.15 13.78 -3.79
CA LYS A 284 18.50 14.37 -5.00
C LYS A 284 19.49 15.05 -5.94
N ASP A 285 20.55 15.66 -5.40
CA ASP A 285 21.54 16.45 -6.14
C ASP A 285 22.83 15.71 -6.43
N ILE A 286 23.08 14.55 -5.80
CA ILE A 286 24.36 13.83 -5.84
C ILE A 286 24.47 12.89 -7.06
N VAL A 287 23.36 12.37 -7.58
CA VAL A 287 23.38 11.35 -8.63
C VAL A 287 22.57 11.82 -9.85
N SER A 288 23.23 12.55 -10.77
CA SER A 288 22.77 12.50 -12.15
C SER A 288 23.03 11.08 -12.70
N GLU A 289 22.01 10.42 -13.26
CA GLU A 289 22.27 9.17 -14.00
C GLU A 289 23.24 9.50 -15.15
N ARG A 290 24.51 9.13 -14.98
CA ARG A 290 25.41 9.03 -16.12
C ARG A 290 24.80 7.98 -17.04
N HIS A 291 24.39 8.41 -18.22
CA HIS A 291 24.03 7.50 -19.30
C HIS A 291 25.23 6.55 -19.46
N GLY A 292 25.03 5.28 -19.09
CA GLY A 292 26.10 4.31 -19.05
C GLY A 292 26.61 3.97 -20.47
N THR A 293 27.51 4.77 -20.95
CA THR A 293 28.61 4.23 -21.73
C THR A 293 29.37 3.33 -20.78
N ARG A 294 29.42 2.04 -21.08
CA ARG A 294 30.33 1.08 -20.47
C ARG A 294 31.77 1.62 -20.63
N GLY A 295 32.15 2.52 -19.77
CA GLY A 295 33.51 2.99 -19.64
C GLY A 295 34.31 1.82 -19.08
N LYS A 296 35.15 1.21 -19.92
CA LYS A 296 36.23 0.35 -19.47
C LYS A 296 37.03 1.18 -18.45
N TRP A 297 37.12 0.70 -17.23
CA TRP A 297 38.00 1.26 -16.22
C TRP A 297 39.42 1.18 -16.78
N LYS A 298 39.97 2.29 -17.24
CA LYS A 298 41.42 2.45 -17.48
C LYS A 298 42.02 2.94 -16.19
N ILE A 299 42.63 2.02 -15.44
CA ILE A 299 43.50 2.36 -14.32
C ILE A 299 44.72 3.00 -14.94
N ARG A 300 44.87 4.30 -14.82
CA ARG A 300 46.09 5.02 -15.18
C ARG A 300 47.01 4.95 -13.95
N LEU A 301 47.97 4.04 -13.97
CA LEU A 301 49.08 4.07 -13.04
C LEU A 301 50.02 5.22 -13.47
N GLU A 302 49.96 6.35 -12.79
CA GLU A 302 51.00 7.35 -12.88
C GLU A 302 52.19 6.82 -12.08
N ARG A 303 53.28 6.48 -12.80
CA ARG A 303 54.61 6.25 -12.20
C ARG A 303 55.07 7.60 -11.67
N LEU A 304 55.17 7.72 -10.36
CA LEU A 304 55.98 8.75 -9.72
C LEU A 304 57.44 8.36 -9.99
N GLU A 305 58.05 9.04 -10.95
CA GLU A 305 59.49 9.06 -11.08
C GLU A 305 60.02 10.09 -10.10
N SER A 306 60.87 9.62 -9.22
CA SER A 306 61.70 10.35 -8.26
C SER A 306 62.71 11.25 -8.92
#